data_73a352ce2d9924bfef607d2f225d936d
#
_entry.id   73a352ce2d9924bfef607d2f225d936d
#
_cell.length_a   1.000
_cell.length_b   1.000
_cell.length_c   1.000
_cell.angle_alpha   90.00
_cell.angle_beta   90.00
_cell.angle_gamma   90.00
#
_symmetry.space_group_name_H-M   'P 1'
#
loop_
_entity.id
_entity.type
_entity.pdbx_description
1 polymer ?
#
loop_
_entity_poly.entity_id
_entity_poly.type
_entity_poly.pdbx_seq_one_letter_code
_entity_poly.pdbx_strand_id
1 'polypeptide(L)'
;PVDVFEMEQEAGGMARWGIPSYRLPRAELAGETDIVKTLGGHYRYGEKLGRDFHLNDLFAQGYDAVFLGIGCARGQFLGLPDEDQNAQGYLRGLDFLLEVEHSQGTPEGPKPLEGDVVVIGCGNVAMDCCRTARRIVKDGSQITVAYRRIEASAPADPEEIHAARAEGIRFEFLSAPKRILVENGRVVGIELVRMHQTEPDASG
;
A
#
# COMPACT_ATOMS: atom_id res chain seq x y z
N PRO A 1 -16.44 1.75 -29.62
CA PRO A 1 -16.54 1.05 -28.35
C PRO A 1 -15.19 1.09 -27.64
N VAL A 2 -15.21 1.01 -26.31
CA VAL A 2 -14.01 0.95 -25.46
C VAL A 2 -14.15 -0.27 -24.56
N ASP A 3 -13.13 -1.13 -24.55
CA ASP A 3 -13.04 -2.25 -23.62
C ASP A 3 -11.93 -1.93 -22.61
N VAL A 4 -12.19 -2.15 -21.32
CA VAL A 4 -11.25 -2.01 -20.21
C VAL A 4 -10.93 -3.39 -19.68
N PHE A 5 -9.68 -3.82 -19.87
CA PHE A 5 -9.18 -5.09 -19.36
C PHE A 5 -8.65 -4.87 -17.94
N GLU A 6 -9.24 -5.55 -16.99
CA GLU A 6 -8.92 -5.44 -15.56
C GLU A 6 -8.55 -6.82 -15.01
N MET A 7 -7.40 -6.90 -14.34
CA MET A 7 -6.92 -8.18 -13.81
C MET A 7 -7.70 -8.65 -12.56
N GLU A 8 -8.32 -7.71 -11.85
CA GLU A 8 -9.13 -7.98 -10.68
C GLU A 8 -10.60 -8.23 -11.05
N GLN A 9 -11.42 -8.61 -10.07
CA GLN A 9 -12.84 -8.88 -10.28
C GLN A 9 -13.72 -7.60 -10.21
N GLU A 10 -13.12 -6.49 -9.83
CA GLU A 10 -13.77 -5.18 -9.74
C GLU A 10 -12.83 -4.09 -10.26
N ALA A 11 -13.40 -3.09 -10.91
CA ALA A 11 -12.67 -1.93 -11.40
C ALA A 11 -12.26 -0.99 -10.26
N GLY A 12 -11.24 -0.15 -10.53
CA GLY A 12 -10.79 0.89 -9.62
C GLY A 12 -9.32 0.80 -9.23
N GLY A 13 -8.63 -0.30 -9.60
CA GLY A 13 -7.19 -0.46 -9.39
C GLY A 13 -6.76 -0.17 -7.95
N MET A 14 -5.74 0.68 -7.76
CA MET A 14 -5.25 1.01 -6.41
C MET A 14 -6.27 1.78 -5.55
N ALA A 15 -7.21 2.49 -6.15
CA ALA A 15 -8.29 3.13 -5.39
C ALA A 15 -9.24 2.09 -4.76
N ARG A 16 -9.44 0.96 -5.44
CA ARG A 16 -10.28 -0.14 -4.93
C ARG A 16 -9.55 -1.07 -3.98
N TRP A 17 -8.29 -1.42 -4.29
CA TRP A 17 -7.56 -2.49 -3.64
C TRP A 17 -6.43 -2.02 -2.72
N GLY A 18 -5.92 -0.79 -2.90
CA GLY A 18 -4.84 -0.23 -2.11
C GLY A 18 -5.29 0.80 -1.08
N ILE A 19 -6.26 1.66 -1.41
CA ILE A 19 -6.81 2.62 -0.46
C ILE A 19 -7.82 1.91 0.44
N PRO A 20 -7.68 1.97 1.77
CA PRO A 20 -8.61 1.30 2.69
C PRO A 20 -10.06 1.81 2.55
N SER A 21 -11.02 0.91 2.73
CA SER A 21 -12.45 1.19 2.58
C SER A 21 -12.98 2.26 3.54
N TYR A 22 -12.34 2.44 4.70
CA TYR A 22 -12.69 3.50 5.65
C TYR A 22 -12.25 4.91 5.20
N ARG A 23 -11.33 5.01 4.21
CA ARG A 23 -10.93 6.28 3.57
C ARG A 23 -11.70 6.54 2.28
N LEU A 24 -11.90 5.51 1.48
CA LEU A 24 -12.65 5.58 0.22
C LEU A 24 -13.77 4.53 0.23
N PRO A 25 -15.01 4.93 0.58
CA PRO A 25 -16.13 4.03 0.60
C PRO A 25 -16.35 3.36 -0.77
N ARG A 26 -16.57 2.06 -0.76
CA ARG A 26 -16.67 1.26 -1.99
C ARG A 26 -17.86 1.65 -2.87
N ALA A 27 -18.94 2.14 -2.27
CA ALA A 27 -20.11 2.62 -3.01
C ALA A 27 -19.80 3.87 -3.85
N GLU A 28 -19.00 4.80 -3.31
CA GLU A 28 -18.56 5.99 -4.04
C GLU A 28 -17.71 5.61 -5.25
N LEU A 29 -16.72 4.75 -5.02
CA LEU A 29 -15.85 4.29 -6.10
C LEU A 29 -16.62 3.49 -7.17
N ALA A 30 -17.58 2.66 -6.77
CA ALA A 30 -18.43 1.92 -7.70
C ALA A 30 -19.22 2.88 -8.61
N GLY A 31 -19.78 3.96 -8.05
CA GLY A 31 -20.45 5.01 -8.82
C GLY A 31 -19.54 5.62 -9.90
N GLU A 32 -18.30 5.95 -9.53
CA GLU A 32 -17.32 6.50 -10.45
C GLU A 32 -16.93 5.52 -11.57
N THR A 33 -16.71 4.26 -11.24
CA THR A 33 -16.33 3.24 -12.25
C THR A 33 -17.51 2.88 -13.16
N ASP A 34 -18.75 2.95 -12.69
CA ASP A 34 -19.95 2.68 -13.50
C ASP A 34 -20.22 3.75 -14.56
N ILE A 35 -19.63 4.93 -14.46
CA ILE A 35 -19.69 5.97 -15.50
C ILE A 35 -19.16 5.41 -16.83
N VAL A 36 -18.11 4.61 -16.81
CA VAL A 36 -17.56 3.96 -18.02
C VAL A 36 -18.63 3.10 -18.73
N LYS A 37 -19.39 2.33 -17.97
CA LYS A 37 -20.48 1.51 -18.51
C LYS A 37 -21.62 2.37 -19.08
N THR A 38 -21.95 3.45 -18.39
CA THR A 38 -22.98 4.41 -18.82
C THR A 38 -22.62 5.07 -20.14
N LEU A 39 -21.32 5.29 -20.39
CA LEU A 39 -20.79 5.85 -21.63
C LEU A 39 -20.61 4.78 -22.74
N GLY A 40 -21.02 3.54 -22.51
CA GLY A 40 -20.95 2.45 -23.48
C GLY A 40 -19.60 1.72 -23.51
N GLY A 41 -18.79 1.87 -22.47
CA GLY A 41 -17.59 1.08 -22.27
C GLY A 41 -17.89 -0.27 -21.61
N HIS A 42 -17.05 -1.25 -21.83
CA HIS A 42 -17.18 -2.59 -21.28
C HIS A 42 -15.97 -2.99 -20.46
N TYR A 43 -16.19 -3.54 -19.26
CA TYR A 43 -15.14 -4.14 -18.45
C TYR A 43 -15.00 -5.63 -18.75
N ARG A 44 -13.76 -6.08 -18.91
CA ARG A 44 -13.35 -7.48 -18.96
C ARG A 44 -12.54 -7.79 -17.73
N TYR A 45 -13.19 -8.33 -16.73
CA TYR A 45 -12.59 -8.64 -15.44
C TYR A 45 -11.85 -9.98 -15.44
N GLY A 46 -10.81 -10.09 -14.59
CA GLY A 46 -9.99 -11.28 -14.45
C GLY A 46 -8.98 -11.47 -15.58
N GLU A 47 -8.85 -10.52 -16.50
CA GLU A 47 -7.95 -10.58 -17.66
C GLU A 47 -6.67 -9.75 -17.42
N LYS A 48 -5.56 -10.43 -17.24
CA LYS A 48 -4.25 -9.82 -16.93
C LYS A 48 -3.33 -9.78 -18.13
N LEU A 49 -2.87 -8.58 -18.50
CA LEU A 49 -1.85 -8.38 -19.52
C LEU A 49 -0.56 -9.15 -19.18
N GLY A 50 -0.04 -9.89 -20.14
CA GLY A 50 1.16 -10.72 -20.02
C GLY A 50 0.91 -12.10 -19.40
N ARG A 51 -0.31 -12.40 -18.94
CA ARG A 51 -0.75 -13.73 -18.52
C ARG A 51 -1.81 -14.29 -19.46
N ASP A 52 -2.90 -13.57 -19.66
CA ASP A 52 -4.08 -14.04 -20.40
C ASP A 52 -4.08 -13.53 -21.84
N PHE A 53 -3.42 -12.41 -22.10
CA PHE A 53 -3.25 -11.83 -23.44
C PHE A 53 -1.99 -10.95 -23.49
N HIS A 54 -1.55 -10.61 -24.72
CA HIS A 54 -0.46 -9.67 -25.00
C HIS A 54 -0.97 -8.50 -25.86
N LEU A 55 -0.21 -7.42 -25.97
CA LEU A 55 -0.61 -6.23 -26.73
C LEU A 55 -0.94 -6.54 -28.19
N ASN A 56 -0.15 -7.42 -28.82
CA ASN A 56 -0.36 -7.79 -30.22
C ASN A 56 -1.69 -8.54 -30.43
N ASP A 57 -2.17 -9.25 -29.42
CA ASP A 57 -3.45 -9.96 -29.50
C ASP A 57 -4.61 -8.98 -29.60
N LEU A 58 -4.50 -7.82 -28.93
CA LEU A 58 -5.51 -6.77 -29.01
C LEU A 58 -5.58 -6.16 -30.42
N PHE A 59 -4.45 -5.84 -31.02
CA PHE A 59 -4.42 -5.37 -32.41
C PHE A 59 -4.92 -6.42 -33.41
N ALA A 60 -4.61 -7.70 -33.19
CA ALA A 60 -5.14 -8.79 -33.99
C ALA A 60 -6.68 -8.97 -33.84
N GLN A 61 -7.24 -8.57 -32.69
CA GLN A 61 -8.69 -8.54 -32.47
C GLN A 61 -9.38 -7.31 -33.07
N GLY A 62 -8.64 -6.37 -33.66
CA GLY A 62 -9.18 -5.21 -34.36
C GLY A 62 -9.26 -3.93 -33.52
N TYR A 63 -8.55 -3.86 -32.38
CA TYR A 63 -8.41 -2.60 -31.66
C TYR A 63 -7.45 -1.67 -32.40
N ASP A 64 -7.87 -0.43 -32.64
CA ASP A 64 -7.09 0.59 -33.34
C ASP A 64 -6.02 1.21 -32.44
N ALA A 65 -6.25 1.27 -31.13
CA ALA A 65 -5.37 1.86 -30.14
C ALA A 65 -5.50 1.17 -28.79
N VAL A 66 -4.40 1.16 -28.03
CA VAL A 66 -4.34 0.63 -26.66
C VAL A 66 -3.77 1.68 -25.73
N PHE A 67 -4.50 2.01 -24.66
CA PHE A 67 -4.01 2.84 -23.56
C PHE A 67 -3.54 1.94 -22.41
N LEU A 68 -2.28 2.11 -21.98
CA LEU A 68 -1.71 1.35 -20.87
C LEU A 68 -1.85 2.13 -19.56
N GLY A 69 -2.87 1.80 -18.78
CA GLY A 69 -3.12 2.34 -17.44
C GLY A 69 -2.90 1.30 -16.33
N ILE A 70 -1.89 0.41 -16.49
CA ILE A 70 -1.68 -0.77 -15.62
C ILE A 70 -1.16 -0.45 -14.21
N GLY A 71 -0.83 0.80 -13.92
CA GLY A 71 -0.36 1.22 -12.60
C GLY A 71 1.01 0.66 -12.19
N CYS A 72 1.31 0.76 -10.89
CA CYS A 72 2.54 0.26 -10.29
C CYS A 72 2.20 -0.42 -8.95
N ALA A 73 1.81 -1.68 -8.99
CA ALA A 73 1.33 -2.43 -7.83
C ALA A 73 2.46 -3.09 -7.00
N ARG A 74 3.73 -2.90 -7.36
CA ARG A 74 4.84 -3.48 -6.60
C ARG A 74 5.37 -2.48 -5.57
N GLY A 75 5.33 -2.87 -4.28
CA GLY A 75 6.01 -2.15 -3.22
C GLY A 75 7.53 -2.21 -3.39
N GLN A 76 8.21 -1.16 -2.94
CA GLN A 76 9.67 -1.14 -2.87
C GLN A 76 10.17 -1.79 -1.59
N PHE A 77 11.40 -2.30 -1.63
CA PHE A 77 12.13 -2.75 -0.46
C PHE A 77 12.84 -1.57 0.20
N LEU A 78 13.29 -1.75 1.45
CA LEU A 78 14.05 -0.73 2.14
C LEU A 78 15.47 -0.58 1.56
N GLY A 79 16.01 -1.65 0.99
CA GLY A 79 17.36 -1.69 0.42
C GLY A 79 18.45 -1.71 1.50
N LEU A 80 18.13 -2.28 2.66
CA LEU A 80 19.07 -2.41 3.76
C LEU A 80 20.03 -3.58 3.53
N PRO A 81 21.28 -3.49 4.04
CA PRO A 81 22.16 -4.65 4.10
C PRO A 81 21.50 -5.80 4.88
N ASP A 82 21.64 -7.03 4.38
CA ASP A 82 21.11 -8.25 5.02
C ASP A 82 19.59 -8.25 5.23
N GLU A 83 18.84 -7.51 4.39
CA GLU A 83 17.38 -7.45 4.42
C GLU A 83 16.76 -8.80 4.00
N ASP A 84 16.29 -9.58 4.98
CA ASP A 84 15.57 -10.83 4.70
C ASP A 84 14.09 -10.55 4.40
N GLN A 85 13.79 -10.46 3.13
CA GLN A 85 12.44 -10.18 2.62
C GLN A 85 11.45 -11.34 2.80
N ASN A 86 11.93 -12.53 3.14
CA ASN A 86 11.12 -13.72 3.39
C ASN A 86 10.90 -13.97 4.89
N ALA A 87 11.51 -13.17 5.76
CA ALA A 87 11.33 -13.31 7.19
C ALA A 87 9.86 -13.12 7.57
N GLN A 88 9.34 -14.00 8.41
CA GLN A 88 8.00 -13.87 8.95
C GLN A 88 7.87 -12.54 9.71
N GLY A 89 6.87 -11.73 9.38
CA GLY A 89 6.68 -10.41 9.95
C GLY A 89 7.30 -9.27 9.12
N TYR A 90 8.05 -9.58 8.04
CA TYR A 90 8.43 -8.58 7.05
C TYR A 90 7.28 -8.42 6.03
N LEU A 91 6.72 -7.21 5.94
CA LEU A 91 5.59 -6.92 5.04
C LEU A 91 5.92 -5.70 4.17
N ARG A 92 5.68 -5.80 2.89
CA ARG A 92 5.68 -4.62 2.01
C ARG A 92 4.34 -3.92 2.09
N GLY A 93 4.34 -2.60 2.25
CA GLY A 93 3.13 -1.83 2.53
C GLY A 93 1.99 -2.06 1.53
N LEU A 94 2.27 -2.00 0.23
CA LEU A 94 1.24 -2.25 -0.79
C LEU A 94 0.71 -3.67 -0.76
N ASP A 95 1.58 -4.67 -0.62
CA ASP A 95 1.16 -6.07 -0.56
C ASP A 95 0.29 -6.33 0.66
N PHE A 96 0.66 -5.73 1.81
CA PHE A 96 -0.13 -5.78 3.03
C PHE A 96 -1.54 -5.18 2.85
N LEU A 97 -1.64 -3.99 2.25
CA LEU A 97 -2.94 -3.36 2.01
C LEU A 97 -3.80 -4.19 1.05
N LEU A 98 -3.21 -4.69 -0.04
CA LEU A 98 -3.89 -5.57 -0.99
C LEU A 98 -4.39 -6.86 -0.33
N GLU A 99 -3.55 -7.52 0.50
CA GLU A 99 -3.93 -8.74 1.22
C GLU A 99 -5.10 -8.48 2.16
N VAL A 100 -5.06 -7.39 2.91
CA VAL A 100 -6.16 -7.01 3.82
C VAL A 100 -7.44 -6.74 3.03
N GLU A 101 -7.39 -5.96 1.96
CA GLU A 101 -8.57 -5.65 1.16
C GLU A 101 -9.17 -6.87 0.45
N HIS A 102 -8.34 -7.76 -0.09
CA HIS A 102 -8.82 -9.02 -0.70
C HIS A 102 -9.44 -9.97 0.34
N SER A 103 -8.97 -9.93 1.58
CA SER A 103 -9.52 -10.77 2.65
C SER A 103 -10.79 -10.19 3.29
N GLN A 104 -11.07 -8.89 3.09
CA GLN A 104 -12.35 -8.32 3.51
C GLN A 104 -13.50 -8.98 2.73
N GLY A 105 -14.49 -9.49 3.45
CA GLY A 105 -15.62 -10.20 2.82
C GLY A 105 -15.41 -11.70 2.64
N THR A 106 -14.22 -12.22 2.95
CA THR A 106 -14.05 -13.67 3.12
C THR A 106 -14.52 -14.10 4.53
N PRO A 107 -14.94 -15.36 4.73
CA PRO A 107 -15.38 -15.84 6.03
C PRO A 107 -14.33 -15.70 7.14
N GLU A 108 -13.04 -15.82 6.80
CA GLU A 108 -11.91 -15.73 7.71
C GLU A 108 -11.54 -14.28 8.03
N GLY A 109 -11.86 -13.34 7.14
CA GLY A 109 -11.45 -11.94 7.26
C GLY A 109 -9.94 -11.72 7.18
N PRO A 110 -9.47 -10.49 7.44
CA PRO A 110 -8.04 -10.17 7.48
C PRO A 110 -7.34 -10.93 8.61
N LYS A 111 -6.19 -11.51 8.28
CA LYS A 111 -5.35 -12.20 9.28
C LYS A 111 -4.83 -11.22 10.33
N PRO A 112 -5.09 -11.44 11.63
CA PRO A 112 -4.61 -10.56 12.68
C PRO A 112 -3.08 -10.48 12.72
N LEU A 113 -2.55 -9.27 12.94
CA LEU A 113 -1.13 -9.06 13.22
C LEU A 113 -0.84 -9.35 14.69
N GLU A 114 0.32 -9.95 14.95
CA GLU A 114 0.79 -10.31 16.29
C GLU A 114 2.03 -9.47 16.65
N GLY A 115 2.02 -8.92 17.87
CA GLY A 115 3.11 -8.11 18.40
C GLY A 115 3.13 -6.67 17.87
N ASP A 116 4.17 -5.96 18.23
CA ASP A 116 4.33 -4.56 17.85
C ASP A 116 4.60 -4.41 16.35
N VAL A 117 4.10 -3.34 15.77
CA VAL A 117 4.23 -3.05 14.34
C VAL A 117 5.06 -1.77 14.13
N VAL A 118 6.06 -1.83 13.28
CA VAL A 118 6.82 -0.64 12.86
C VAL A 118 6.58 -0.40 11.37
N VAL A 119 6.06 0.78 11.04
CA VAL A 119 5.87 1.22 9.66
C VAL A 119 6.98 2.19 9.29
N ILE A 120 7.71 1.90 8.22
CA ILE A 120 8.82 2.72 7.75
C ILE A 120 8.36 3.67 6.64
N GLY A 121 8.52 4.96 6.88
CA GLY A 121 8.09 6.01 5.97
C GLY A 121 6.94 6.85 6.52
N CYS A 122 6.64 7.98 5.90
CA CYS A 122 5.57 8.89 6.32
C CYS A 122 4.87 9.52 5.11
N GLY A 123 4.57 8.71 4.09
CA GLY A 123 3.69 9.06 2.99
C GLY A 123 2.28 8.51 3.19
N ASN A 124 1.34 8.83 2.29
CA ASN A 124 -0.05 8.37 2.40
C ASN A 124 -0.17 6.85 2.51
N VAL A 125 0.66 6.09 1.78
CA VAL A 125 0.69 4.61 1.90
C VAL A 125 1.08 4.17 3.31
N ALA A 126 2.04 4.86 3.95
CA ALA A 126 2.43 4.54 5.33
C ALA A 126 1.31 4.84 6.33
N MET A 127 0.54 5.92 6.08
CA MET A 127 -0.65 6.24 6.89
C MET A 127 -1.73 5.17 6.71
N ASP A 128 -1.97 4.74 5.50
CA ASP A 128 -2.89 3.63 5.24
C ASP A 128 -2.44 2.35 5.93
N CYS A 129 -1.16 2.01 5.83
CA CYS A 129 -0.60 0.82 6.47
C CYS A 129 -0.73 0.86 8.00
N CYS A 130 -0.31 1.94 8.66
CA CYS A 130 -0.36 2.01 10.12
C CYS A 130 -1.79 2.02 10.67
N ARG A 131 -2.71 2.72 10.01
CA ARG A 131 -4.13 2.77 10.40
C ARG A 131 -4.85 1.45 10.11
N THR A 132 -4.52 0.77 9.00
CA THR A 132 -5.03 -0.57 8.70
C THR A 132 -4.49 -1.59 9.71
N ALA A 133 -3.18 -1.54 10.01
CA ALA A 133 -2.58 -2.39 11.04
C ALA A 133 -3.27 -2.21 12.40
N ARG A 134 -3.62 -0.95 12.78
CA ARG A 134 -4.33 -0.66 14.03
C ARG A 134 -5.68 -1.39 14.15
N ARG A 135 -6.33 -1.65 13.02
CA ARG A 135 -7.64 -2.32 12.97
C ARG A 135 -7.57 -3.84 13.09
N ILE A 136 -6.40 -4.42 12.81
CA ILE A 136 -6.23 -5.88 12.77
C ILE A 136 -5.14 -6.41 13.70
N VAL A 137 -4.41 -5.52 14.39
CA VAL A 137 -3.41 -5.94 15.38
C VAL A 137 -4.11 -6.41 16.66
N LYS A 138 -3.52 -7.41 17.33
CA LYS A 138 -4.01 -7.87 18.62
C LYS A 138 -3.91 -6.76 19.69
N ASP A 139 -4.85 -6.79 20.63
CA ASP A 139 -4.90 -5.83 21.73
C ASP A 139 -3.58 -5.78 22.52
N GLY A 140 -3.21 -4.57 22.94
CA GLY A 140 -1.96 -4.31 23.68
C GLY A 140 -0.72 -4.06 22.80
N SER A 141 -0.78 -4.34 21.50
CA SER A 141 0.33 -4.07 20.59
C SER A 141 0.47 -2.59 20.28
N GLN A 142 1.73 -2.13 20.17
CA GLN A 142 2.07 -0.77 19.78
C GLN A 142 2.30 -0.67 18.28
N ILE A 143 1.80 0.40 17.66
CA ILE A 143 2.11 0.74 16.28
C ILE A 143 2.96 2.01 16.27
N THR A 144 4.09 1.95 15.58
CA THR A 144 5.04 3.05 15.49
C THR A 144 5.37 3.34 14.03
N VAL A 145 5.26 4.59 13.62
CA VAL A 145 5.73 5.09 12.32
C VAL A 145 7.13 5.67 12.51
N ALA A 146 8.13 5.11 11.84
CA ALA A 146 9.50 5.62 11.85
C ALA A 146 9.79 6.40 10.55
N TYR A 147 10.19 7.64 10.67
CA TYR A 147 10.45 8.53 9.54
C TYR A 147 11.80 9.24 9.67
N ARG A 148 12.60 9.17 8.60
CA ARG A 148 13.99 9.70 8.60
C ARG A 148 14.11 11.21 8.66
N ARG A 149 13.05 11.96 8.37
CA ARG A 149 13.03 13.43 8.38
C ARG A 149 12.14 13.96 9.51
N ILE A 150 12.05 15.28 9.63
CA ILE A 150 11.10 15.94 10.52
C ILE A 150 9.68 15.81 9.99
N GLU A 151 8.71 16.02 10.85
CA GLU A 151 7.28 15.97 10.51
C GLU A 151 6.91 16.92 9.37
N ALA A 152 7.40 18.16 9.39
CA ALA A 152 7.13 19.15 8.36
C ALA A 152 7.59 18.73 6.95
N SER A 153 8.46 17.72 6.84
CA SER A 153 8.91 17.14 5.57
C SER A 153 8.15 15.84 5.20
N ALA A 154 7.14 15.48 5.97
CA ALA A 154 6.34 14.29 5.67
C ALA A 154 5.50 14.52 4.40
N PRO A 155 5.54 13.59 3.43
CA PRO A 155 4.76 13.73 2.20
C PRO A 155 3.29 13.30 2.36
N ALA A 156 2.90 12.77 3.53
CA ALA A 156 1.51 12.45 3.82
C ALA A 156 0.69 13.71 4.05
N ASP A 157 -0.61 13.60 3.78
CA ASP A 157 -1.54 14.64 4.14
C ASP A 157 -1.53 14.89 5.67
N PRO A 158 -1.42 16.14 6.14
CA PRO A 158 -1.45 16.45 7.56
C PRO A 158 -2.67 15.92 8.30
N GLU A 159 -3.83 15.86 7.66
CA GLU A 159 -5.05 15.29 8.26
C GLU A 159 -4.90 13.79 8.50
N GLU A 160 -4.21 13.06 7.63
CA GLU A 160 -3.94 11.64 7.81
C GLU A 160 -2.97 11.36 8.95
N ILE A 161 -1.95 12.21 9.13
CA ILE A 161 -1.03 12.14 10.27
C ILE A 161 -1.80 12.41 11.57
N HIS A 162 -2.67 13.42 11.57
CA HIS A 162 -3.52 13.75 12.71
C HIS A 162 -4.45 12.59 13.07
N ALA A 163 -5.14 12.02 12.09
CA ALA A 163 -6.02 10.87 12.27
C ALA A 163 -5.26 9.65 12.82
N ALA A 164 -4.06 9.36 12.30
CA ALA A 164 -3.23 8.27 12.79
C ALA A 164 -2.84 8.46 14.28
N ARG A 165 -2.48 9.69 14.69
CA ARG A 165 -2.23 10.02 16.09
C ARG A 165 -3.45 9.85 16.98
N ALA A 166 -4.61 10.29 16.52
CA ALA A 166 -5.86 10.12 17.24
C ALA A 166 -6.23 8.64 17.45
N GLU A 167 -5.81 7.75 16.55
CA GLU A 167 -5.92 6.29 16.66
C GLU A 167 -4.84 5.65 17.56
N GLY A 168 -3.98 6.45 18.22
CA GLY A 168 -2.96 5.98 19.16
C GLY A 168 -1.66 5.49 18.51
N ILE A 169 -1.41 5.82 17.25
CA ILE A 169 -0.17 5.48 16.54
C ILE A 169 0.95 6.44 16.98
N ARG A 170 2.11 5.88 17.32
CA ARG A 170 3.31 6.65 17.68
C ARG A 170 4.11 7.05 16.46
N PHE A 171 4.76 8.20 16.53
CA PHE A 171 5.64 8.71 15.49
C PHE A 171 7.04 8.94 16.01
N GLU A 172 8.03 8.32 15.38
CA GLU A 172 9.44 8.48 15.62
C GLU A 172 10.06 9.21 14.42
N PHE A 173 10.04 10.54 14.48
CA PHE A 173 10.70 11.37 13.47
C PHE A 173 12.21 11.38 13.66
N LEU A 174 12.95 11.77 12.61
CA LEU A 174 14.41 11.76 12.59
C LEU A 174 14.97 10.37 12.94
N SER A 175 14.31 9.32 12.46
CA SER A 175 14.66 7.93 12.72
C SER A 175 14.67 7.15 11.42
N ALA A 176 15.84 6.72 10.97
CA ALA A 176 16.01 5.92 9.76
C ALA A 176 16.31 4.47 10.09
N PRO A 177 15.76 3.50 9.31
CA PRO A 177 16.06 2.10 9.48
C PRO A 177 17.53 1.84 9.15
N LYS A 178 18.21 1.05 9.98
CA LYS A 178 19.58 0.62 9.78
C LYS A 178 19.67 -0.88 9.50
N ARG A 179 18.97 -1.67 10.29
CA ARG A 179 18.96 -3.12 10.16
C ARG A 179 17.67 -3.72 10.71
N ILE A 180 17.15 -4.74 10.04
CA ILE A 180 16.05 -5.58 10.54
C ILE A 180 16.66 -6.73 11.34
N LEU A 181 16.18 -6.94 12.54
CA LEU A 181 16.63 -8.01 13.42
C LEU A 181 15.75 -9.24 13.18
N VAL A 182 16.39 -10.32 12.72
CA VAL A 182 15.70 -11.58 12.41
C VAL A 182 16.30 -12.70 13.26
N GLU A 183 15.44 -13.46 13.93
CA GLU A 183 15.81 -14.67 14.66
C GLU A 183 14.92 -15.82 14.21
N ASN A 184 15.51 -16.97 13.90
CA ASN A 184 14.80 -18.17 13.43
C ASN A 184 13.81 -17.88 12.27
N GLY A 185 14.21 -17.01 11.33
CA GLY A 185 13.38 -16.63 10.18
C GLY A 185 12.20 -15.71 10.51
N ARG A 186 12.18 -15.10 11.70
CA ARG A 186 11.14 -14.16 12.12
C ARG A 186 11.74 -12.81 12.49
N VAL A 187 11.08 -11.73 12.11
CA VAL A 187 11.42 -10.37 12.54
C VAL A 187 11.14 -10.25 14.05
N VAL A 188 12.16 -9.87 14.82
CA VAL A 188 12.08 -9.65 16.26
C VAL A 188 12.30 -8.20 16.64
N GLY A 189 12.72 -7.36 15.69
CA GLY A 189 12.91 -5.94 15.93
C GLY A 189 13.53 -5.22 14.75
N ILE A 190 13.74 -3.92 14.91
CA ILE A 190 14.42 -3.07 13.95
C ILE A 190 15.38 -2.12 14.68
N GLU A 191 16.60 -2.02 14.18
CA GLU A 191 17.56 -1.03 14.62
C GLU A 191 17.35 0.27 13.82
N LEU A 192 17.12 1.37 14.53
CA LEU A 192 16.97 2.68 13.94
C LEU A 192 18.20 3.56 14.31
N VAL A 193 18.61 4.42 13.39
CA VAL A 193 19.59 5.46 13.65
C VAL A 193 18.91 6.80 13.80
N ARG A 194 19.34 7.58 14.77
CA ARG A 194 18.88 8.95 14.96
C ARG A 194 19.49 9.85 13.87
N MET A 195 18.65 10.59 13.18
CA MET A 195 19.03 11.54 12.14
C MET A 195 19.15 12.95 12.75
N HIS A 196 19.99 13.76 12.17
CA HIS A 196 20.07 15.19 12.44
C HIS A 196 19.73 15.95 11.17
N GLN A 197 18.88 16.96 11.28
CA GLN A 197 18.64 17.86 10.17
C GLN A 197 19.76 18.89 10.13
N THR A 198 20.38 19.03 8.99
CA THR A 198 21.35 20.09 8.68
C THR A 198 20.69 21.15 7.81
N GLU A 199 21.32 22.32 7.70
CA GLU A 199 20.93 23.30 6.69
C GLU A 199 21.00 22.65 5.28
N PRO A 200 20.10 23.02 4.38
CA PRO A 200 20.15 22.56 3.00
C PRO A 200 21.49 22.93 2.36
N ASP A 201 22.11 22.00 1.66
CA ASP A 201 23.26 22.32 0.83
C ASP A 201 22.86 22.96 -0.51
N ALA A 202 23.84 23.26 -1.38
CA ALA A 202 23.60 23.91 -2.66
C ALA A 202 22.74 23.08 -3.65
N SER A 203 22.46 21.82 -3.33
CA SER A 203 21.60 20.92 -4.11
C SER A 203 20.18 20.78 -3.55
N GLY A 204 19.91 21.33 -2.37
CA GLY A 204 18.60 21.34 -1.69
C GLY A 204 18.42 20.21 -0.68
#